data_6eaa7cf1909ee543b46b9f07881b0c10
#
_entry.id   6eaa7cf1909ee543b46b9f07881b0c10
#
_cell.length_a   1.000
_cell.length_b   1.000
_cell.length_c   1.000
_cell.angle_alpha   90.00
_cell.angle_beta   90.00
_cell.angle_gamma   90.00
#
_symmetry.space_group_name_H-M   'P 1'
#
loop_
_entity.id
_entity.type
_entity.pdbx_description
1 polymer ?
#
loop_
_entity_poly.entity_id
_entity_poly.type
_entity_poly.pdbx_seq_one_letter_code
_entity_poly.pdbx_strand_id
1 'polypeptide(L)'
;MSTLEQWLQVACAELGIDPASVDLRAVLDLTRDVARGVDRPAAPVTAYLLGVAVGRGLAPADGIARLTGLAGSWAAQHPAGEQPGA
;
A
#
# COMPACT_ATOMS: atom_id res chain seq x y z
N MET A 1 22.08 -3.11 -4.45
CA MET A 1 20.72 -3.13 -3.88
C MET A 1 20.59 -2.06 -2.82
N SER A 2 19.47 -1.36 -2.82
CA SER A 2 19.17 -0.40 -1.75
C SER A 2 18.92 -1.12 -0.42
N THR A 3 18.94 -0.36 0.67
CA THR A 3 18.60 -0.91 2.00
C THR A 3 17.19 -1.49 1.99
N LEU A 4 16.25 -0.80 1.36
CA LEU A 4 14.87 -1.28 1.27
C LEU A 4 14.78 -2.62 0.53
N GLU A 5 15.48 -2.74 -0.59
CA GLU A 5 15.49 -4.00 -1.34
C GLU A 5 16.14 -5.13 -0.56
N GLN A 6 17.22 -4.83 0.18
CA GLN A 6 17.85 -5.82 1.05
C GLN A 6 16.91 -6.25 2.16
N TRP A 7 16.20 -5.31 2.77
CA TRP A 7 15.19 -5.62 3.80
C TRP A 7 14.09 -6.49 3.24
N LEU A 8 13.60 -6.17 2.03
CA LEU A 8 12.56 -6.97 1.36
C LEU A 8 12.99 -8.43 1.26
N GLN A 9 14.25 -8.68 0.84
CA GLN A 9 14.77 -10.03 0.72
C GLN A 9 14.75 -10.75 2.07
N VAL A 10 15.23 -10.10 3.12
CA VAL A 10 15.30 -10.69 4.46
C VAL A 10 13.91 -10.97 5.02
N ALA A 11 13.01 -10.01 4.89
CA ALA A 11 11.63 -10.14 5.40
C ALA A 11 10.87 -11.23 4.65
N CYS A 12 11.01 -11.29 3.33
CA CYS A 12 10.38 -12.34 2.53
C CYS A 12 10.90 -13.73 2.91
N ALA A 13 12.21 -13.85 3.14
CA ALA A 13 12.79 -15.12 3.58
C ALA A 13 12.22 -15.56 4.93
N GLU A 14 12.06 -14.60 5.86
CA GLU A 14 11.49 -14.89 7.18
C GLU A 14 10.06 -15.42 7.07
N LEU A 15 9.29 -14.86 6.13
CA LEU A 15 7.87 -15.18 5.99
C LEU A 15 7.58 -16.30 4.97
N GLY A 16 8.62 -16.81 4.30
CA GLY A 16 8.44 -17.82 3.27
C GLY A 16 7.76 -17.28 2.01
N ILE A 17 7.98 -16.01 1.70
CA ILE A 17 7.40 -15.35 0.52
C ILE A 17 8.48 -15.18 -0.53
N ASP A 18 8.15 -15.49 -1.80
CA ASP A 18 9.04 -15.22 -2.92
C ASP A 18 9.07 -13.71 -3.18
N PRO A 19 10.23 -13.06 -3.07
CA PRO A 19 10.31 -11.60 -3.33
C PRO A 19 9.87 -11.22 -4.74
N ALA A 20 9.99 -12.13 -5.71
CA ALA A 20 9.56 -11.86 -7.09
C ALA A 20 8.03 -11.70 -7.19
N SER A 21 7.28 -12.19 -6.20
CA SER A 21 5.83 -12.04 -6.17
C SER A 21 5.38 -10.66 -5.68
N VAL A 22 6.31 -9.82 -5.21
CA VAL A 22 5.98 -8.52 -4.63
C VAL A 22 6.37 -7.42 -5.62
N ASP A 23 5.39 -6.65 -6.05
CA ASP A 23 5.65 -5.44 -6.85
C ASP A 23 5.90 -4.27 -5.90
N LEU A 24 7.17 -4.13 -5.51
CA LEU A 24 7.57 -3.13 -4.51
C LEU A 24 7.21 -1.71 -4.95
N ARG A 25 7.46 -1.38 -6.22
CA ARG A 25 7.18 -0.04 -6.73
C ARG A 25 5.68 0.28 -6.64
N ALA A 26 4.84 -0.67 -7.03
CA ALA A 26 3.39 -0.47 -6.99
C ALA A 26 2.90 -0.27 -5.55
N VAL A 27 3.42 -1.03 -4.60
CA VAL A 27 3.07 -0.88 -3.19
C VAL A 27 3.52 0.48 -2.66
N LEU A 28 4.74 0.91 -2.98
CA LEU A 28 5.24 2.22 -2.53
C LEU A 28 4.44 3.37 -3.13
N ASP A 29 4.07 3.27 -4.40
CA ASP A 29 3.26 4.30 -5.05
C ASP A 29 1.87 4.39 -4.41
N LEU A 30 1.23 3.25 -4.14
CA LEU A 30 -0.06 3.21 -3.46
C LEU A 30 0.02 3.84 -2.07
N THR A 31 1.00 3.44 -1.26
CA THR A 31 1.11 3.95 0.11
C THR A 31 1.41 5.44 0.14
N ARG A 32 2.18 5.93 -0.84
CA ARG A 32 2.41 7.37 -0.97
C ARG A 32 1.10 8.11 -1.27
N ASP A 33 0.32 7.60 -2.20
CA ASP A 33 -0.97 8.21 -2.56
C ASP A 33 -1.93 8.22 -1.37
N VAL A 34 -1.96 7.15 -0.61
CA VAL A 34 -2.80 7.05 0.60
C VAL A 34 -2.31 8.02 1.68
N ALA A 35 -0.99 8.10 1.89
CA ALA A 35 -0.43 9.00 2.89
C ALA A 35 -0.77 10.46 2.58
N ARG A 36 -0.78 10.82 1.31
CA ARG A 36 -1.07 12.18 0.86
C ARG A 36 -2.56 12.48 0.77
N GLY A 37 -3.34 11.51 0.29
CA GLY A 37 -4.77 11.72 0.04
C GLY A 37 -5.65 11.44 1.24
N VAL A 38 -5.23 10.57 2.15
CA VAL A 38 -6.00 10.21 3.35
C VAL A 38 -5.28 10.75 4.59
N ASP A 39 -4.29 10.04 5.10
CA ASP A 39 -3.34 10.53 6.09
C ASP A 39 -2.17 9.53 6.20
N ARG A 40 -1.11 9.93 6.92
CA ARG A 40 0.08 9.09 7.00
C ARG A 40 -0.18 7.71 7.61
N PRO A 41 -0.88 7.60 8.75
CA PRO A 41 -1.09 6.28 9.36
C PRO A 41 -1.94 5.34 8.49
N ALA A 42 -2.74 5.89 7.58
CA ALA A 42 -3.53 5.06 6.67
C ALA A 42 -2.65 4.28 5.69
N ALA A 43 -1.45 4.75 5.40
CA ALA A 43 -0.57 4.08 4.43
C ALA A 43 -0.19 2.66 4.87
N PRO A 44 0.39 2.43 6.07
CA PRO A 44 0.69 1.07 6.51
C PRO A 44 -0.56 0.22 6.70
N VAL A 45 -1.67 0.80 7.16
CA VAL A 45 -2.93 0.07 7.32
C VAL A 45 -3.41 -0.42 5.96
N THR A 46 -3.37 0.44 4.95
CA THR A 46 -3.78 0.09 3.58
C THR A 46 -2.90 -1.02 3.00
N ALA A 47 -1.59 -0.94 3.22
CA ALA A 47 -0.67 -1.99 2.78
C ALA A 47 -1.02 -3.33 3.42
N TYR A 48 -1.35 -3.34 4.71
CA TYR A 48 -1.75 -4.56 5.40
C TYR A 48 -3.06 -5.12 4.80
N LEU A 49 -4.04 -4.24 4.57
CA LEU A 49 -5.33 -4.65 3.99
C LEU A 49 -5.15 -5.21 2.57
N LEU A 50 -4.29 -4.62 1.78
CA LEU A 50 -3.94 -5.15 0.47
C LEU A 50 -3.40 -6.56 0.59
N GLY A 51 -2.47 -6.78 1.52
CA GLY A 51 -1.89 -8.09 1.76
C GLY A 51 -2.93 -9.13 2.16
N VAL A 52 -3.87 -8.75 3.03
CA VAL A 52 -4.98 -9.64 3.41
C VAL A 52 -5.83 -10.00 2.21
N ALA A 53 -6.19 -9.01 1.38
CA ALA A 53 -7.01 -9.25 0.21
C ALA A 53 -6.32 -10.18 -0.80
N VAL A 54 -5.03 -9.95 -1.03
CA VAL A 54 -4.24 -10.80 -1.92
C VAL A 54 -4.13 -12.22 -1.37
N GLY A 55 -3.91 -12.35 -0.07
CA GLY A 55 -3.87 -13.66 0.61
C GLY A 55 -5.19 -14.40 0.52
N ARG A 56 -6.29 -13.69 0.33
CA ARG A 56 -7.63 -14.26 0.17
C ARG A 56 -8.01 -14.47 -1.29
N GLY A 57 -7.09 -14.27 -2.21
CA GLY A 57 -7.28 -14.61 -3.62
C GLY A 57 -7.47 -13.44 -4.57
N LEU A 58 -7.47 -12.19 -4.08
CA LEU A 58 -7.56 -11.04 -4.97
C LEU A 58 -6.23 -10.88 -5.72
N ALA A 59 -6.29 -10.64 -7.03
CA ALA A 59 -5.09 -10.36 -7.80
C ALA A 59 -4.43 -9.06 -7.30
N PRO A 60 -3.11 -9.05 -7.07
CA PRO A 60 -2.44 -7.86 -6.53
C PRO A 60 -2.70 -6.59 -7.33
N ALA A 61 -2.64 -6.65 -8.66
CA ALA A 61 -2.89 -5.49 -9.52
C ALA A 61 -4.31 -4.93 -9.32
N ASP A 62 -5.29 -5.81 -9.15
CA ASP A 62 -6.67 -5.41 -8.93
C ASP A 62 -6.84 -4.72 -7.58
N GLY A 63 -6.21 -5.26 -6.54
CA GLY A 63 -6.24 -4.66 -5.21
C GLY A 63 -5.63 -3.27 -5.19
N ILE A 64 -4.48 -3.14 -5.84
CA ILE A 64 -3.78 -1.85 -5.95
C ILE A 64 -4.64 -0.83 -6.70
N ALA A 65 -5.22 -1.23 -7.83
CA ALA A 65 -6.05 -0.33 -8.63
C ALA A 65 -7.27 0.15 -7.85
N ARG A 66 -7.93 -0.76 -7.13
CA ARG A 66 -9.11 -0.41 -6.32
C ARG A 66 -8.75 0.56 -5.20
N LEU A 67 -7.67 0.32 -4.50
CA LEU A 67 -7.25 1.17 -3.38
C LEU A 67 -6.74 2.52 -3.85
N THR A 68 -6.03 2.56 -4.98
CA THR A 68 -5.59 3.83 -5.59
C THR A 68 -6.79 4.69 -5.97
N GLY A 69 -7.80 4.09 -6.61
CA GLY A 69 -9.03 4.79 -6.97
C GLY A 69 -9.79 5.30 -5.75
N LEU A 70 -9.85 4.46 -4.70
CA LEU A 70 -10.52 4.83 -3.46
C LEU A 70 -9.82 6.00 -2.76
N ALA A 71 -8.48 5.98 -2.72
CA ALA A 71 -7.71 7.08 -2.13
C ALA A 71 -7.95 8.40 -2.88
N GLY A 72 -8.03 8.33 -4.21
CA GLY A 72 -8.34 9.50 -5.03
C GLY A 72 -9.73 10.05 -4.75
N SER A 73 -10.72 9.17 -4.65
CA SER A 73 -12.09 9.57 -4.31
C SER A 73 -12.19 10.18 -2.92
N TRP A 74 -11.47 9.59 -1.96
CA TRP A 74 -11.41 10.13 -0.60
C TRP A 74 -10.84 11.54 -0.60
N ALA A 75 -9.70 11.73 -1.26
CA ALA A 75 -9.04 13.04 -1.33
C ALA A 75 -9.94 14.10 -1.96
N ALA A 76 -10.72 13.73 -2.97
CA ALA A 76 -11.65 14.66 -3.62
C ALA A 76 -12.79 15.07 -2.69
N GLN A 77 -13.24 14.17 -1.81
CA GLN A 77 -14.35 14.42 -0.88
C GLN A 77 -13.88 15.03 0.43
N HIS A 78 -12.59 15.01 0.72
CA HIS A 78 -12.01 15.49 1.97
C HIS A 78 -10.83 16.41 1.67
N PRO A 79 -11.08 17.64 1.16
CA PRO A 79 -9.98 18.56 0.84
C PRO A 79 -9.09 18.83 2.05
N ALA A 80 -7.84 19.21 1.77
CA ALA A 80 -6.89 19.54 2.81
C ALA A 80 -7.47 20.64 3.73
N GLY A 81 -7.32 20.46 5.04
CA GLY A 81 -7.90 21.36 6.03
C GLY A 81 -9.21 20.87 6.62
N GLU A 82 -9.86 19.90 5.99
CA GLU A 82 -11.08 19.29 6.48
C GLU A 82 -10.85 17.89 7.03
N GLN A 83 -9.65 17.34 6.83
CA GLN A 83 -9.33 16.00 7.26
C GLN A 83 -9.19 15.95 8.78
N PRO A 84 -9.96 15.05 9.45
CA PRO A 84 -9.84 14.91 10.89
C PRO A 84 -8.54 14.23 11.28
N GLY A 85 -7.99 14.62 12.42
CA GLY A 85 -6.86 13.95 13.02
C GLY A 85 -5.55 14.04 12.24
N ALA A 86 -5.47 15.00 11.39
CA ALA A 86 -4.25 15.18 10.60
C ALA A 86 -3.04 15.52 11.47
#